data_458910a82c5cc7cfcf04a0b1e0ce9c89
#
_entry.id   458910a82c5cc7cfcf04a0b1e0ce9c89
#
_cell.length_a   1.000
_cell.length_b   1.000
_cell.length_c   1.000
_cell.angle_alpha   90.00
_cell.angle_beta   90.00
_cell.angle_gamma   90.00
#
_symmetry.space_group_name_H-M   'P 1'
#
loop_
_entity.id
_entity.type
_entity.pdbx_description
1 polymer ?
#
loop_
_entity_poly.entity_id
_entity_poly.type
_entity_poly.pdbx_seq_one_letter_code
_entity_poly.pdbx_strand_id
1 'polypeptide(L)'
;MAARMQPCRGFTLIEVLVALAIMAVMAVMSWQAIDGMTRAQERARAHADDTLALQAAFAQWHADLDAMMVWPQQLAAAAAPPASPQTPPGNPSGSPSGNPSGSAEPLAARSLAWDGRVLRITRSAPLPLPAPLSGAPGGPPATARPPAPSALRVVAWTRSATSGQWWRWQSHPVRTWNEWASAWQAAQGWSQTPERPVSAGQAVAIAALQDWQLYYFLDNAWFNPLSSSAQGEAQLARVPEAIRLNLTLAEGQALTGPVMLDWLSPTFTPTAGM
;
A
#
# COMPACT_ATOMS: atom_id res chain seq x y z
N MET A 1 1.61 82.45 -49.37
CA MET A 1 1.62 81.11 -48.88
C MET A 1 0.32 80.83 -48.13
N ALA A 2 -0.64 80.14 -48.71
CA ALA A 2 -1.92 79.85 -48.06
C ALA A 2 -1.84 78.42 -47.40
N ALA A 3 -1.87 78.36 -46.09
CA ALA A 3 -1.93 77.13 -45.33
C ALA A 3 -3.34 76.49 -45.53
N ARG A 4 -3.40 75.31 -46.16
CA ARG A 4 -4.62 74.49 -46.25
C ARG A 4 -4.96 73.96 -44.85
N MET A 5 -5.99 74.48 -44.23
CA MET A 5 -6.60 73.85 -43.02
C MET A 5 -7.24 72.55 -43.47
N GLN A 6 -6.72 71.44 -43.02
CA GLN A 6 -7.35 70.10 -43.15
C GLN A 6 -8.54 70.04 -42.18
N PRO A 7 -9.72 69.60 -42.64
CA PRO A 7 -10.89 69.46 -41.77
C PRO A 7 -10.61 68.32 -40.78
N CYS A 8 -10.70 68.66 -39.45
CA CYS A 8 -10.74 67.62 -38.39
C CYS A 8 -12.03 66.84 -38.55
N ARG A 9 -11.91 65.55 -38.98
CA ARG A 9 -13.03 64.61 -38.96
C ARG A 9 -13.27 64.20 -37.50
N GLY A 10 -14.42 64.58 -36.94
CA GLY A 10 -14.88 64.11 -35.65
C GLY A 10 -15.34 62.66 -35.73
N PHE A 11 -15.10 61.86 -34.68
CA PHE A 11 -15.58 60.49 -34.55
C PHE A 11 -17.12 60.43 -34.58
N THR A 12 -17.67 59.46 -35.29
CA THR A 12 -19.13 59.25 -35.30
C THR A 12 -19.49 58.35 -34.09
N LEU A 13 -20.69 58.59 -33.54
CA LEU A 13 -21.19 57.82 -32.39
C LEU A 13 -21.25 56.31 -32.68
N ILE A 14 -21.54 55.93 -33.92
CA ILE A 14 -21.58 54.52 -34.37
C ILE A 14 -20.20 53.88 -34.38
N GLU A 15 -19.14 54.61 -34.71
CA GLU A 15 -17.75 54.12 -34.75
C GLU A 15 -17.27 53.79 -33.35
N VAL A 16 -17.62 54.61 -32.35
CA VAL A 16 -17.36 54.35 -30.93
C VAL A 16 -18.13 53.13 -30.45
N LEU A 17 -19.38 52.98 -30.84
CA LEU A 17 -20.24 51.86 -30.45
C LEU A 17 -19.72 50.52 -31.03
N VAL A 18 -19.29 50.50 -32.28
CA VAL A 18 -18.69 49.35 -32.92
C VAL A 18 -17.35 49.00 -32.27
N ALA A 19 -16.49 49.98 -31.97
CA ALA A 19 -15.23 49.76 -31.30
C ALA A 19 -15.43 49.13 -29.90
N LEU A 20 -16.39 49.64 -29.11
CA LEU A 20 -16.72 49.06 -27.80
C LEU A 20 -17.29 47.65 -27.92
N ALA A 21 -18.11 47.34 -28.93
CA ALA A 21 -18.62 46.00 -29.17
C ALA A 21 -17.49 45.00 -29.49
N ILE A 22 -16.53 45.41 -30.33
CA ILE A 22 -15.37 44.58 -30.66
C ILE A 22 -14.50 44.36 -29.42
N MET A 23 -14.23 45.39 -28.61
CA MET A 23 -13.47 45.23 -27.37
C MET A 23 -14.18 44.34 -26.38
N ALA A 24 -15.50 44.40 -26.25
CA ALA A 24 -16.27 43.52 -25.39
C ALA A 24 -16.15 42.03 -25.83
N VAL A 25 -16.28 41.78 -27.14
CA VAL A 25 -16.11 40.42 -27.69
C VAL A 25 -14.67 39.87 -27.43
N MET A 26 -13.67 40.72 -27.66
CA MET A 26 -12.26 40.30 -27.39
C MET A 26 -12.03 40.04 -25.89
N ALA A 27 -12.61 40.86 -25.01
CA ALA A 27 -12.50 40.63 -23.57
C ALA A 27 -13.13 39.30 -23.13
N VAL A 28 -14.31 38.95 -23.67
CA VAL A 28 -14.97 37.66 -23.38
C VAL A 28 -14.17 36.50 -23.92
N MET A 29 -13.63 36.58 -25.14
CA MET A 29 -12.79 35.54 -25.72
C MET A 29 -11.49 35.32 -24.89
N SER A 30 -10.86 36.43 -24.46
CA SER A 30 -9.68 36.37 -23.61
C SER A 30 -9.97 35.68 -22.24
N TRP A 31 -11.11 36.02 -21.65
CA TRP A 31 -11.56 35.41 -20.41
C TRP A 31 -11.80 33.90 -20.56
N GLN A 32 -12.48 33.48 -21.63
CA GLN A 32 -12.73 32.07 -21.94
C GLN A 32 -11.44 31.29 -22.16
N ALA A 33 -10.46 31.90 -22.83
CA ALA A 33 -9.16 31.28 -23.05
C ALA A 33 -8.41 31.03 -21.73
N ILE A 34 -8.39 31.99 -20.81
CA ILE A 34 -7.78 31.87 -19.48
C ILE A 34 -8.49 30.81 -18.66
N ASP A 35 -9.82 30.82 -18.60
CA ASP A 35 -10.62 29.85 -17.87
C ASP A 35 -10.39 28.41 -18.42
N GLY A 36 -10.35 28.27 -19.75
CA GLY A 36 -10.02 26.99 -20.39
C GLY A 36 -8.62 26.47 -20.03
N MET A 37 -7.61 27.36 -20.00
CA MET A 37 -6.25 27.01 -19.60
C MET A 37 -6.16 26.59 -18.13
N THR A 38 -6.85 27.31 -17.23
CA THR A 38 -6.87 26.99 -15.80
C THR A 38 -7.46 25.59 -15.55
N ARG A 39 -8.61 25.30 -16.17
CA ARG A 39 -9.25 23.98 -16.08
C ARG A 39 -8.38 22.87 -16.67
N ALA A 40 -7.69 23.12 -17.77
CA ALA A 40 -6.76 22.15 -18.37
C ALA A 40 -5.57 21.86 -17.42
N GLN A 41 -5.04 22.91 -16.78
CA GLN A 41 -3.94 22.78 -15.81
C GLN A 41 -4.37 22.02 -14.55
N GLU A 42 -5.57 22.26 -14.02
CA GLU A 42 -6.11 21.54 -12.87
C GLU A 42 -6.28 20.05 -13.17
N ARG A 43 -6.82 19.70 -14.35
CA ARG A 43 -6.94 18.30 -14.78
C ARG A 43 -5.58 17.63 -14.95
N ALA A 44 -4.61 18.33 -15.54
CA ALA A 44 -3.25 17.80 -15.70
C ALA A 44 -2.56 17.55 -14.35
N ARG A 45 -2.76 18.45 -13.37
CA ARG A 45 -2.24 18.25 -12.01
C ARG A 45 -2.89 17.06 -11.34
N ALA A 46 -4.23 16.98 -11.34
CA ALA A 46 -4.94 15.85 -10.75
C ALA A 46 -4.48 14.51 -11.34
N HIS A 47 -4.31 14.45 -12.66
CA HIS A 47 -3.80 13.25 -13.34
C HIS A 47 -2.35 12.91 -12.93
N ALA A 48 -1.49 13.91 -12.77
CA ALA A 48 -0.12 13.69 -12.31
C ALA A 48 -0.09 13.19 -10.85
N ASP A 49 -0.89 13.77 -9.97
CA ASP A 49 -0.99 13.39 -8.56
C ASP A 49 -1.49 11.95 -8.40
N ASP A 50 -2.51 11.53 -9.15
CA ASP A 50 -3.01 10.16 -9.17
C ASP A 50 -1.92 9.17 -9.64
N THR A 51 -1.19 9.53 -10.70
CA THR A 51 -0.11 8.70 -11.24
C THR A 51 1.01 8.53 -10.22
N LEU A 52 1.42 9.60 -9.55
CA LEU A 52 2.45 9.57 -8.52
C LEU A 52 1.99 8.74 -7.30
N ALA A 53 0.73 8.86 -6.90
CA ALA A 53 0.16 8.06 -5.80
C ALA A 53 0.20 6.56 -6.11
N LEU A 54 -0.17 6.16 -7.32
CA LEU A 54 -0.09 4.77 -7.77
C LEU A 54 1.35 4.26 -7.83
N GLN A 55 2.29 5.04 -8.38
CA GLN A 55 3.70 4.67 -8.42
C GLN A 55 4.28 4.49 -7.01
N ALA A 56 3.97 5.41 -6.10
CA ALA A 56 4.38 5.30 -4.70
C ALA A 56 3.79 4.06 -4.01
N ALA A 57 2.53 3.72 -4.32
CA ALA A 57 1.89 2.52 -3.79
C ALA A 57 2.54 1.24 -4.29
N PHE A 58 2.88 1.15 -5.58
CA PHE A 58 3.56 0.00 -6.15
C PHE A 58 4.97 -0.17 -5.57
N ALA A 59 5.72 0.93 -5.44
CA ALA A 59 7.01 0.90 -4.77
C ALA A 59 6.89 0.46 -3.30
N GLN A 60 5.87 0.93 -2.60
CA GLN A 60 5.60 0.55 -1.21
C GLN A 60 5.18 -0.92 -1.08
N TRP A 61 4.40 -1.45 -2.04
CA TRP A 61 4.06 -2.87 -2.14
C TRP A 61 5.32 -3.74 -2.22
N HIS A 62 6.23 -3.44 -3.14
CA HIS A 62 7.51 -4.15 -3.25
C HIS A 62 8.34 -4.01 -1.98
N ALA A 63 8.47 -2.82 -1.42
CA ALA A 63 9.22 -2.59 -0.19
C ALA A 63 8.64 -3.32 1.03
N ASP A 64 7.32 -3.52 1.10
CA ASP A 64 6.69 -4.30 2.17
C ASP A 64 7.03 -5.79 2.04
N LEU A 65 7.07 -6.32 0.81
CA LEU A 65 7.41 -7.71 0.53
C LEU A 65 8.92 -7.97 0.66
N ASP A 66 9.78 -7.05 0.18
CA ASP A 66 11.23 -7.16 0.30
C ASP A 66 11.70 -7.17 1.76
N ALA A 67 11.02 -6.43 2.61
CA ALA A 67 11.32 -6.35 4.03
C ALA A 67 10.59 -7.44 4.85
N MET A 68 9.91 -8.38 4.20
CA MET A 68 9.18 -9.46 4.88
C MET A 68 10.13 -10.28 5.74
N MET A 69 9.72 -10.51 6.98
CA MET A 69 10.48 -11.31 7.93
C MET A 69 9.96 -12.74 7.95
N VAL A 70 10.82 -13.66 7.55
CA VAL A 70 10.58 -15.09 7.80
C VAL A 70 10.86 -15.35 9.28
N TRP A 71 9.86 -15.80 10.02
CA TRP A 71 10.04 -16.08 11.45
C TRP A 71 11.08 -17.18 11.67
N PRO A 72 12.16 -16.91 12.43
CA PRO A 72 13.09 -17.94 12.81
C PRO A 72 12.38 -18.99 13.66
N GLN A 73 12.59 -20.27 13.39
CA GLN A 73 12.01 -21.38 14.17
C GLN A 73 12.28 -21.26 15.68
N GLN A 74 13.37 -20.64 16.06
CA GLN A 74 13.77 -20.42 17.46
C GLN A 74 12.82 -19.51 18.24
N LEU A 75 12.25 -18.47 17.60
CA LEU A 75 11.24 -17.61 18.22
C LEU A 75 9.88 -18.32 18.35
N ALA A 76 9.58 -19.24 17.44
CA ALA A 76 8.39 -20.08 17.53
C ALA A 76 8.47 -21.09 18.66
N ALA A 77 9.63 -21.67 18.92
CA ALA A 77 9.87 -22.58 20.04
C ALA A 77 9.77 -21.85 21.40
N ALA A 78 10.21 -20.59 21.47
CA ALA A 78 10.09 -19.77 22.67
C ALA A 78 8.65 -19.29 22.95
N ALA A 79 7.78 -19.27 21.95
CA ALA A 79 6.37 -18.92 22.08
C ALA A 79 5.45 -20.12 22.34
N ALA A 80 5.97 -21.36 22.25
CA ALA A 80 5.24 -22.55 22.63
C ALA A 80 5.01 -22.54 24.16
N PRO A 81 3.78 -22.79 24.66
CA PRO A 81 3.56 -22.95 26.08
C PRO A 81 4.47 -24.10 26.60
N PRO A 82 5.03 -23.98 27.80
CA PRO A 82 5.86 -25.03 28.36
C PRO A 82 5.08 -26.34 28.35
N ALA A 83 5.67 -27.36 27.72
CA ALA A 83 5.08 -28.69 27.70
C ALA A 83 4.76 -29.10 29.13
N SER A 84 3.49 -29.31 29.43
CA SER A 84 3.07 -29.81 30.74
C SER A 84 3.82 -31.08 31.05
N PRO A 85 4.33 -31.29 32.28
CA PRO A 85 5.01 -32.52 32.65
C PRO A 85 4.12 -33.72 32.30
N GLN A 86 4.62 -34.62 31.47
CA GLN A 86 3.92 -35.82 31.10
C GLN A 86 3.71 -36.66 32.40
N THR A 87 2.47 -36.75 32.82
CA THR A 87 2.03 -37.70 33.86
C THR A 87 2.28 -39.13 33.32
N PRO A 88 2.82 -40.05 34.13
CA PRO A 88 3.09 -41.42 33.68
C PRO A 88 1.79 -42.13 33.22
N PRO A 89 1.86 -43.14 32.34
CA PRO A 89 0.71 -43.77 31.74
C PRO A 89 -0.11 -44.55 32.78
N GLY A 90 -1.23 -43.99 33.14
CA GLY A 90 -2.25 -44.65 33.97
C GLY A 90 -3.55 -44.75 33.20
N ASN A 91 -3.92 -45.94 32.87
CA ASN A 91 -5.19 -46.56 32.47
C ASN A 91 -6.15 -45.78 31.50
N PRO A 92 -6.57 -46.42 30.39
CA PRO A 92 -7.43 -45.80 29.38
C PRO A 92 -8.92 -46.00 29.76
N SER A 93 -9.54 -45.02 30.37
CA SER A 93 -11.01 -44.95 30.47
C SER A 93 -11.43 -43.51 30.76
N GLY A 94 -11.71 -42.75 29.71
CA GLY A 94 -12.24 -41.40 29.83
C GLY A 94 -12.11 -40.70 28.47
N SER A 95 -13.21 -40.55 27.74
CA SER A 95 -13.27 -39.73 26.53
C SER A 95 -12.79 -38.31 26.85
N PRO A 96 -11.77 -37.79 26.20
CA PRO A 96 -11.43 -36.38 26.30
C PRO A 96 -12.28 -35.60 25.28
N SER A 97 -13.42 -35.11 25.74
CA SER A 97 -14.12 -34.01 25.10
C SER A 97 -13.52 -32.72 25.60
N GLY A 98 -12.37 -32.38 25.06
CA GLY A 98 -11.67 -31.16 25.31
C GLY A 98 -10.93 -30.79 24.02
N ASN A 99 -11.59 -30.02 23.17
CA ASN A 99 -11.04 -29.50 21.94
C ASN A 99 -10.04 -28.38 22.30
N PRO A 100 -8.72 -28.57 22.20
CA PRO A 100 -7.80 -27.45 22.23
C PRO A 100 -7.73 -26.89 20.82
N SER A 101 -8.81 -26.20 20.39
CA SER A 101 -8.79 -25.43 19.14
C SER A 101 -7.97 -24.15 19.30
N GLY A 102 -6.74 -24.30 19.69
CA GLY A 102 -5.68 -23.35 19.41
C GLY A 102 -4.85 -23.94 18.28
N SER A 103 -5.39 -23.94 17.07
CA SER A 103 -4.61 -24.26 15.87
C SER A 103 -3.44 -23.29 15.85
N ALA A 104 -2.24 -23.76 16.18
CA ALA A 104 -1.03 -22.99 16.02
C ALA A 104 -0.91 -22.67 14.53
N GLU A 105 -1.18 -21.42 14.19
CA GLU A 105 -1.09 -20.93 12.82
C GLU A 105 0.31 -21.27 12.26
N PRO A 106 0.42 -21.85 11.04
CA PRO A 106 1.70 -22.26 10.47
C PRO A 106 2.69 -21.09 10.47
N LEU A 107 3.98 -21.35 10.66
CA LEU A 107 5.03 -20.33 10.78
C LEU A 107 5.08 -19.35 9.59
N ALA A 108 4.80 -19.82 8.37
CA ALA A 108 4.72 -18.95 7.20
C ALA A 108 3.49 -18.03 7.23
N ALA A 109 2.39 -18.48 7.82
CA ALA A 109 1.21 -17.64 8.02
C ALA A 109 1.47 -16.45 8.96
N ARG A 110 2.58 -16.46 9.70
CA ARG A 110 3.03 -15.34 10.53
C ARG A 110 3.86 -14.31 9.78
N SER A 111 4.45 -14.70 8.67
CA SER A 111 5.21 -13.80 7.78
C SER A 111 4.32 -13.16 6.73
N LEU A 112 3.43 -13.97 6.15
CA LEU A 112 2.54 -13.60 5.08
C LEU A 112 1.23 -14.40 5.21
N ALA A 113 0.09 -13.75 5.15
CA ALA A 113 -1.21 -14.42 5.09
C ALA A 113 -2.17 -13.67 4.17
N TRP A 114 -2.84 -14.42 3.31
CA TRP A 114 -3.89 -13.96 2.42
C TRP A 114 -5.17 -14.75 2.71
N ASP A 115 -6.26 -14.06 3.02
CA ASP A 115 -7.57 -14.66 3.32
C ASP A 115 -8.66 -14.34 2.28
N GLY A 116 -8.25 -13.82 1.11
CA GLY A 116 -9.16 -13.38 0.06
C GLY A 116 -9.64 -11.94 0.19
N ARG A 117 -9.42 -11.31 1.34
CA ARG A 117 -9.82 -9.94 1.63
C ARG A 117 -8.66 -9.06 2.05
N VAL A 118 -7.81 -9.56 2.93
CA VAL A 118 -6.66 -8.81 3.43
C VAL A 118 -5.38 -9.62 3.25
N LEU A 119 -4.36 -8.97 2.71
CA LEU A 119 -3.00 -9.47 2.76
C LEU A 119 -2.31 -8.89 3.98
N ARG A 120 -1.83 -9.75 4.87
CA ARG A 120 -1.09 -9.37 6.07
C ARG A 120 0.37 -9.80 5.92
N ILE A 121 1.28 -8.90 6.26
CA ILE A 121 2.73 -9.09 6.12
C ILE A 121 3.39 -8.67 7.42
N THR A 122 4.26 -9.53 7.96
CA THR A 122 5.19 -9.14 9.03
C THR A 122 6.49 -8.68 8.39
N ARG A 123 6.88 -7.43 8.62
CA ARG A 123 8.09 -6.85 8.01
C ARG A 123 9.02 -6.24 9.04
N SER A 124 10.30 -6.19 8.69
CA SER A 124 11.29 -5.35 9.37
C SER A 124 11.16 -3.90 8.90
N ALA A 125 11.27 -2.96 9.82
CA ALA A 125 11.32 -1.54 9.50
C ALA A 125 12.33 -0.82 10.39
N PRO A 126 13.10 0.13 9.87
CA PRO A 126 13.98 0.93 10.71
C PRO A 126 13.14 1.72 11.72
N LEU A 127 13.61 1.77 12.97
CA LEU A 127 13.03 2.67 13.95
C LEU A 127 13.41 4.11 13.56
N PRO A 128 12.47 5.06 13.62
CA PRO A 128 12.82 6.46 13.48
C PRO A 128 13.78 6.82 14.63
N LEU A 129 15.02 7.10 14.28
CA LEU A 129 15.96 7.66 15.23
C LEU A 129 15.54 9.11 15.50
N PRO A 130 15.59 9.58 16.76
CA PRO A 130 15.42 10.99 17.03
C PRO A 130 16.41 11.77 16.16
N ALA A 131 15.92 12.83 15.52
CA ALA A 131 16.78 13.69 14.72
C ALA A 131 17.97 14.13 15.61
N PRO A 132 19.21 14.06 15.14
CA PRO A 132 20.31 14.61 15.88
C PRO A 132 19.98 16.07 16.14
N LEU A 133 20.08 16.52 17.39
CA LEU A 133 19.97 17.94 17.70
C LEU A 133 21.02 18.65 16.84
N SER A 134 20.56 19.33 15.81
CA SER A 134 21.42 20.10 14.90
C SER A 134 22.10 21.18 15.73
N GLY A 135 23.40 21.01 16.01
CA GLY A 135 24.15 22.03 16.71
C GLY A 135 25.24 21.55 17.67
N ALA A 136 25.47 20.26 17.86
CA ALA A 136 26.65 19.81 18.59
C ALA A 136 27.89 19.82 17.66
N PRO A 137 28.80 20.79 17.78
CA PRO A 137 30.06 20.75 17.04
C PRO A 137 30.88 19.56 17.59
N GLY A 138 31.19 18.56 16.75
CA GLY A 138 32.00 17.41 17.13
C GLY A 138 31.27 16.05 17.07
N GLY A 139 30.09 15.97 16.47
CA GLY A 139 29.44 14.68 16.22
C GLY A 139 30.25 13.76 15.27
N PRO A 140 30.21 12.42 15.46
CA PRO A 140 30.95 11.50 14.60
C PRO A 140 30.52 11.67 13.14
N PRO A 141 31.42 11.49 12.17
CA PRO A 141 31.12 11.59 10.75
C PRO A 141 30.02 10.59 10.39
N ALA A 142 29.18 10.93 9.41
CA ALA A 142 28.03 10.15 8.99
C ALA A 142 28.33 8.67 8.65
N THR A 143 29.56 8.37 8.30
CA THR A 143 30.08 7.02 8.00
C THR A 143 30.26 6.12 9.22
N ALA A 144 30.27 6.68 10.44
CA ALA A 144 30.47 5.93 11.69
C ALA A 144 29.15 5.66 12.44
N ARG A 145 28.00 6.00 11.85
CA ARG A 145 26.70 5.79 12.50
C ARG A 145 26.33 4.30 12.44
N PRO A 146 26.07 3.65 13.60
CA PRO A 146 25.59 2.28 13.59
C PRO A 146 24.26 2.21 12.83
N PRO A 147 23.94 1.06 12.18
CA PRO A 147 22.69 0.88 11.50
C PRO A 147 21.53 1.14 12.47
N ALA A 148 20.50 1.81 12.00
CA ALA A 148 19.33 2.09 12.80
C ALA A 148 18.73 0.78 13.35
N PRO A 149 18.39 0.69 14.64
CA PRO A 149 17.75 -0.49 15.17
C PRO A 149 16.46 -0.76 14.38
N SER A 150 16.25 -2.00 13.98
CA SER A 150 15.04 -2.42 13.28
C SER A 150 13.98 -2.89 14.28
N ALA A 151 12.74 -2.58 13.99
CA ALA A 151 11.59 -3.11 14.70
C ALA A 151 10.70 -3.91 13.74
N LEU A 152 9.93 -4.83 14.27
CA LEU A 152 8.91 -5.51 13.50
C LEU A 152 7.66 -4.63 13.39
N ARG A 153 6.98 -4.73 12.26
CA ARG A 153 5.66 -4.14 12.03
C ARG A 153 4.78 -5.13 11.28
N VAL A 154 3.51 -5.08 11.59
CA VAL A 154 2.48 -5.74 10.77
C VAL A 154 1.96 -4.73 9.76
N VAL A 155 1.94 -5.12 8.51
CA VAL A 155 1.35 -4.36 7.41
C VAL A 155 0.16 -5.14 6.86
N ALA A 156 -0.89 -4.43 6.48
CA ALA A 156 -2.06 -5.02 5.87
C ALA A 156 -2.46 -4.22 4.62
N TRP A 157 -2.80 -4.95 3.56
CA TRP A 157 -3.34 -4.41 2.33
C TRP A 157 -4.74 -4.97 2.13
N THR A 158 -5.71 -4.12 1.84
CA THR A 158 -7.10 -4.54 1.61
C THR A 158 -7.80 -3.62 0.63
N ARG A 159 -8.83 -4.14 -0.02
CA ARG A 159 -9.79 -3.35 -0.78
C ARG A 159 -11.08 -3.24 0.03
N SER A 160 -11.56 -2.04 0.26
CA SER A 160 -12.86 -1.82 0.88
C SER A 160 -13.98 -2.44 0.04
N ALA A 161 -14.83 -3.24 0.66
CA ALA A 161 -16.00 -3.79 -0.01
C ALA A 161 -17.06 -2.71 -0.32
N THR A 162 -17.07 -1.63 0.47
CA THR A 162 -18.06 -0.55 0.36
C THR A 162 -17.68 0.49 -0.68
N SER A 163 -16.45 1.02 -0.59
CA SER A 163 -15.98 2.11 -1.45
C SER A 163 -15.15 1.64 -2.64
N GLY A 164 -14.73 0.38 -2.67
CA GLY A 164 -13.78 -0.12 -3.66
C GLY A 164 -12.37 0.44 -3.49
N GLN A 165 -12.13 1.29 -2.51
CA GLN A 165 -10.83 1.92 -2.29
C GLN A 165 -9.80 0.90 -1.83
N TRP A 166 -8.59 0.96 -2.39
CA TRP A 166 -7.43 0.17 -1.97
C TRP A 166 -6.73 0.88 -0.83
N TRP A 167 -6.46 0.15 0.25
CA TRP A 167 -5.92 0.67 1.49
C TRP A 167 -4.69 -0.08 1.90
N ARG A 168 -3.74 0.65 2.49
CA ARG A 168 -2.60 0.11 3.21
C ARG A 168 -2.64 0.56 4.66
N TRP A 169 -2.50 -0.39 5.58
CA TRP A 169 -2.38 -0.13 7.01
C TRP A 169 -1.04 -0.66 7.53
N GLN A 170 -0.49 -0.01 8.54
CA GLN A 170 0.67 -0.50 9.27
C GLN A 170 0.52 -0.28 10.77
N SER A 171 0.96 -1.26 11.57
CA SER A 171 0.98 -1.18 13.03
C SER A 171 2.05 -0.20 13.53
N HIS A 172 1.96 0.16 14.82
CA HIS A 172 3.11 0.66 15.56
C HIS A 172 4.23 -0.40 15.59
N PRO A 173 5.48 -0.02 15.91
CA PRO A 173 6.56 -0.99 16.11
C PRO A 173 6.18 -2.01 17.18
N VAL A 174 6.35 -3.28 16.89
CA VAL A 174 6.07 -4.40 17.81
C VAL A 174 7.39 -5.00 18.31
N ARG A 175 7.46 -5.30 19.60
CA ARG A 175 8.67 -5.81 20.26
C ARG A 175 8.45 -7.17 20.91
N THR A 176 7.20 -7.47 21.22
CA THR A 176 6.81 -8.69 21.91
C THR A 176 5.87 -9.53 21.04
N TRP A 177 5.79 -10.82 21.35
CA TRP A 177 4.83 -11.72 20.70
C TRP A 177 3.38 -11.26 20.88
N ASN A 178 3.02 -10.82 22.07
CA ASN A 178 1.65 -10.38 22.34
C ASN A 178 1.29 -9.11 21.58
N GLU A 179 2.22 -8.15 21.46
CA GLU A 179 2.03 -6.96 20.62
C GLU A 179 1.86 -7.35 19.14
N TRP A 180 2.67 -8.29 18.66
CA TRP A 180 2.56 -8.79 17.29
C TRP A 180 1.21 -9.47 17.07
N ALA A 181 0.78 -10.39 17.93
CA ALA A 181 -0.49 -11.09 17.82
C ALA A 181 -1.67 -10.11 17.84
N SER A 182 -1.63 -9.11 18.72
CA SER A 182 -2.64 -8.05 18.80
C SER A 182 -2.68 -7.22 17.51
N ALA A 183 -1.52 -6.84 16.96
CA ALA A 183 -1.43 -6.10 15.71
C ALA A 183 -1.92 -6.93 14.50
N TRP A 184 -1.63 -8.24 14.50
CA TRP A 184 -2.07 -9.18 13.46
C TRP A 184 -3.58 -9.34 13.42
N GLN A 185 -4.20 -9.45 14.59
CA GLN A 185 -5.67 -9.49 14.72
C GLN A 185 -6.30 -8.13 14.41
N ALA A 186 -5.68 -7.04 14.86
CA ALA A 186 -6.15 -5.69 14.55
C ALA A 186 -6.17 -5.43 13.04
N ALA A 187 -5.16 -5.91 12.30
CA ALA A 187 -5.09 -5.83 10.84
C ALA A 187 -6.27 -6.55 10.17
N GLN A 188 -6.63 -7.73 10.67
CA GLN A 188 -7.77 -8.49 10.17
C GLN A 188 -9.11 -7.79 10.47
N GLY A 189 -9.30 -7.33 11.70
CA GLY A 189 -10.49 -6.58 12.08
C GLY A 189 -10.64 -5.27 11.30
N TRP A 190 -9.52 -4.53 11.13
CA TRP A 190 -9.50 -3.29 10.36
C TRP A 190 -9.91 -3.49 8.90
N SER A 191 -9.53 -4.57 8.26
CA SER A 191 -9.83 -4.84 6.85
C SER A 191 -11.33 -4.91 6.53
N GLN A 192 -12.18 -5.07 7.54
CA GLN A 192 -13.64 -5.10 7.36
C GLN A 192 -14.23 -3.69 7.19
N THR A 193 -13.62 -2.68 7.79
CA THR A 193 -14.05 -1.27 7.71
C THR A 193 -12.82 -0.35 7.64
N PRO A 194 -12.05 -0.39 6.53
CA PRO A 194 -10.77 0.31 6.44
C PRO A 194 -10.88 1.84 6.46
N GLU A 195 -12.06 2.37 6.21
CA GLU A 195 -12.35 3.82 6.28
C GLU A 195 -12.39 4.35 7.72
N ARG A 196 -12.54 3.48 8.72
CA ARG A 196 -12.58 3.90 10.11
C ARG A 196 -11.18 4.12 10.66
N PRO A 197 -10.94 5.24 11.36
CA PRO A 197 -9.67 5.46 12.04
C PRO A 197 -9.43 4.36 13.08
N VAL A 198 -8.23 3.81 13.11
CA VAL A 198 -7.83 2.78 14.07
C VAL A 198 -6.66 3.28 14.90
N SER A 199 -6.79 3.25 16.22
CA SER A 199 -5.75 3.67 17.16
C SER A 199 -4.50 2.78 17.14
N ALA A 200 -4.62 1.55 16.64
CA ALA A 200 -3.54 0.55 16.62
C ALA A 200 -2.53 0.71 15.47
N GLY A 201 -2.65 1.73 14.62
CA GLY A 201 -1.77 1.90 13.46
C GLY A 201 -2.12 3.10 12.60
N GLN A 202 -1.52 3.15 11.42
CA GLN A 202 -1.77 4.18 10.41
C GLN A 202 -2.31 3.54 9.14
N ALA A 203 -3.36 4.12 8.57
CA ALA A 203 -3.96 3.68 7.32
C ALA A 203 -3.91 4.80 6.28
N VAL A 204 -3.66 4.42 5.02
CA VAL A 204 -3.59 5.32 3.87
C VAL A 204 -4.45 4.74 2.76
N ALA A 205 -5.35 5.55 2.22
CA ALA A 205 -6.09 5.27 1.01
C ALA A 205 -5.20 5.54 -0.22
N ILE A 206 -5.28 4.70 -1.25
CA ILE A 206 -4.39 4.77 -2.40
C ILE A 206 -5.18 5.07 -3.67
N ALA A 207 -5.96 4.12 -4.15
CA ALA A 207 -6.66 4.19 -5.42
C ALA A 207 -7.96 3.41 -5.37
N ALA A 208 -8.91 3.71 -6.23
CA ALA A 208 -10.11 2.92 -6.35
C ALA A 208 -9.86 1.69 -7.26
N LEU A 209 -10.26 0.51 -6.79
CA LEU A 209 -10.14 -0.75 -7.51
C LEU A 209 -11.51 -1.35 -7.79
N GLN A 210 -11.69 -1.94 -8.95
CA GLN A 210 -12.81 -2.83 -9.24
C GLN A 210 -12.57 -4.22 -8.65
N ASP A 211 -11.35 -4.74 -8.80
CA ASP A 211 -10.96 -6.06 -8.32
C ASP A 211 -9.48 -6.13 -7.95
N TRP A 212 -9.11 -7.09 -7.11
CA TRP A 212 -7.73 -7.45 -6.83
C TRP A 212 -7.63 -8.91 -6.45
N GLN A 213 -6.57 -9.58 -6.95
CA GLN A 213 -6.32 -10.99 -6.75
C GLN A 213 -4.83 -11.23 -6.55
N LEU A 214 -4.52 -12.22 -5.71
CA LEU A 214 -3.14 -12.67 -5.48
C LEU A 214 -2.96 -14.09 -5.98
N TYR A 215 -1.78 -14.31 -6.55
CA TYR A 215 -1.29 -15.63 -6.94
C TYR A 215 0.09 -15.83 -6.33
N TYR A 216 0.35 -17.05 -5.86
CA TYR A 216 1.64 -17.45 -5.32
C TYR A 216 2.34 -18.37 -6.31
N PHE A 217 3.67 -18.23 -6.37
CA PHE A 217 4.53 -19.11 -7.14
C PHE A 217 5.33 -19.99 -6.18
N LEU A 218 5.16 -21.29 -6.28
CA LEU A 218 5.89 -22.33 -5.55
C LEU A 218 6.05 -23.54 -6.45
N ASP A 219 7.17 -24.24 -6.29
CA ASP A 219 7.44 -25.49 -7.00
C ASP A 219 7.20 -25.37 -8.52
N ASN A 220 7.65 -24.24 -9.10
CA ASN A 220 7.56 -23.91 -10.54
C ASN A 220 6.13 -23.74 -11.08
N ALA A 221 5.15 -23.44 -10.25
CA ALA A 221 3.77 -23.24 -10.65
C ALA A 221 3.12 -22.05 -9.95
N TRP A 222 2.29 -21.30 -10.70
CA TRP A 222 1.40 -20.30 -10.14
C TRP A 222 0.09 -20.93 -9.67
N PHE A 223 -0.36 -20.56 -8.48
CA PHE A 223 -1.65 -21.02 -7.96
C PHE A 223 -2.35 -19.91 -7.16
N ASN A 224 -3.67 -20.00 -7.09
CA ASN A 224 -4.46 -19.14 -6.20
C ASN A 224 -4.44 -19.77 -4.81
N PRO A 225 -3.91 -19.08 -3.76
CA PRO A 225 -3.83 -19.64 -2.42
C PRO A 225 -5.20 -19.93 -1.77
N LEU A 226 -6.29 -19.41 -2.34
CA LEU A 226 -7.65 -19.65 -1.86
C LEU A 226 -8.35 -20.82 -2.57
N SER A 227 -7.75 -21.43 -3.59
CA SER A 227 -8.37 -22.55 -4.28
C SER A 227 -8.32 -23.80 -3.42
N SER A 228 -9.43 -24.54 -3.38
CA SER A 228 -9.56 -25.81 -2.64
C SER A 228 -8.63 -26.93 -3.17
N SER A 229 -8.14 -26.79 -4.39
CA SER A 229 -7.10 -27.64 -4.98
C SER A 229 -5.70 -27.18 -4.60
N ALA A 230 -5.56 -26.05 -3.92
CA ALA A 230 -4.28 -25.61 -3.36
C ALA A 230 -3.88 -26.65 -2.31
N GLN A 231 -3.03 -27.49 -2.75
CA GLN A 231 -2.14 -28.40 -2.08
C GLN A 231 -2.04 -28.13 -0.58
N GLY A 232 -2.20 -29.18 0.18
CA GLY A 232 -2.34 -29.26 1.62
C GLY A 232 -1.67 -28.16 2.45
N GLU A 233 -2.13 -28.03 3.68
CA GLU A 233 -1.65 -27.05 4.68
C GLU A 233 -0.12 -26.84 4.72
N ALA A 234 0.65 -27.86 4.35
CA ALA A 234 2.10 -27.82 4.28
C ALA A 234 2.65 -26.84 3.21
N GLN A 235 1.92 -26.59 2.12
CA GLN A 235 2.38 -25.68 1.05
C GLN A 235 2.03 -24.22 1.38
N LEU A 236 0.89 -24.00 2.02
CA LEU A 236 0.54 -22.69 2.58
C LEU A 236 1.44 -22.30 3.76
N ALA A 237 2.13 -23.28 4.36
CA ALA A 237 3.12 -23.06 5.40
C ALA A 237 4.49 -22.56 4.88
N ARG A 238 4.71 -22.53 3.56
CA ARG A 238 5.95 -22.03 2.93
C ARG A 238 5.76 -20.59 2.45
N VAL A 239 6.81 -19.79 2.58
CA VAL A 239 6.85 -18.46 1.95
C VAL A 239 6.95 -18.63 0.44
N PRO A 240 6.10 -17.98 -0.36
CA PRO A 240 6.15 -18.12 -1.82
C PRO A 240 7.45 -17.54 -2.40
N GLU A 241 7.92 -18.16 -3.46
CA GLU A 241 9.09 -17.74 -4.22
C GLU A 241 8.82 -16.46 -5.03
N ALA A 242 7.56 -16.29 -5.48
CA ALA A 242 7.08 -15.06 -6.07
C ALA A 242 5.59 -14.84 -5.75
N ILE A 243 5.17 -13.58 -5.81
CA ILE A 243 3.79 -13.16 -5.61
C ILE A 243 3.38 -12.30 -6.80
N ARG A 244 2.27 -12.64 -7.42
CA ARG A 244 1.62 -11.86 -8.46
C ARG A 244 0.39 -11.17 -7.89
N LEU A 245 0.33 -9.86 -8.04
CA LEU A 245 -0.82 -9.04 -7.70
C LEU A 245 -1.48 -8.58 -8.99
N ASN A 246 -2.69 -9.04 -9.23
CA ASN A 246 -3.54 -8.58 -10.32
C ASN A 246 -4.53 -7.56 -9.77
N LEU A 247 -4.49 -6.35 -10.29
CA LEU A 247 -5.39 -5.25 -9.94
C LEU A 247 -6.22 -4.87 -11.15
N THR A 248 -7.48 -4.51 -10.94
CA THR A 248 -8.27 -3.80 -11.94
C THR A 248 -8.60 -2.42 -11.37
N LEU A 249 -7.96 -1.39 -11.91
CA LEU A 249 -8.18 -0.01 -11.51
C LEU A 249 -9.57 0.46 -11.97
N ALA A 250 -10.29 1.20 -11.11
CA ALA A 250 -11.59 1.74 -11.43
C ALA A 250 -11.49 2.86 -12.48
N GLU A 251 -12.59 3.10 -13.21
CA GLU A 251 -12.71 4.21 -14.14
C GLU A 251 -12.66 5.56 -13.43
N GLY A 252 -12.24 6.60 -14.17
CA GLY A 252 -12.21 7.98 -13.65
C GLY A 252 -10.91 8.37 -12.95
N GLN A 253 -9.92 7.51 -12.91
CA GLN A 253 -8.57 7.78 -12.40
C GLN A 253 -7.59 8.04 -13.57
N ALA A 254 -6.37 8.48 -13.25
CA ALA A 254 -5.31 8.71 -14.22
C ALA A 254 -4.94 7.46 -15.02
N LEU A 255 -4.96 6.29 -14.35
CA LEU A 255 -4.79 4.98 -14.95
C LEU A 255 -6.04 4.16 -14.68
N THR A 256 -6.48 3.39 -15.67
CA THR A 256 -7.66 2.53 -15.59
C THR A 256 -7.37 1.16 -16.18
N GLY A 257 -8.12 0.15 -15.77
CA GLY A 257 -8.01 -1.19 -16.32
C GLY A 257 -7.04 -2.11 -15.57
N PRO A 258 -6.65 -3.24 -16.17
CA PRO A 258 -5.86 -4.26 -15.51
C PRO A 258 -4.39 -3.84 -15.37
N VAL A 259 -3.84 -4.07 -14.17
CA VAL A 259 -2.44 -3.89 -13.83
C VAL A 259 -1.95 -5.16 -13.16
N MET A 260 -0.79 -5.64 -13.55
CA MET A 260 -0.15 -6.81 -12.97
C MET A 260 1.20 -6.41 -12.39
N LEU A 261 1.44 -6.81 -11.13
CA LEU A 261 2.68 -6.58 -10.41
C LEU A 261 3.22 -7.93 -9.95
N ASP A 262 4.45 -8.23 -10.33
CA ASP A 262 5.15 -9.44 -9.89
C ASP A 262 6.24 -9.05 -8.91
N TRP A 263 6.27 -9.72 -7.77
CA TRP A 263 7.36 -9.66 -6.82
C TRP A 263 8.05 -11.01 -6.76
N LEU A 264 9.38 -11.00 -6.79
CA LEU A 264 10.21 -12.20 -6.60
C LEU A 264 10.91 -12.09 -5.26
N SER A 265 10.94 -13.21 -4.52
CA SER A 265 11.67 -13.29 -3.26
C SER A 265 13.16 -12.99 -3.51
N PRO A 266 13.81 -12.13 -2.70
CA PRO A 266 15.25 -11.89 -2.81
C PRO A 266 16.10 -13.16 -2.64
N THR A 267 15.53 -14.20 -2.03
CA THR A 267 16.20 -15.50 -1.83
C THR A 267 15.90 -16.51 -2.94
N PHE A 268 15.07 -16.14 -3.92
CA PHE A 268 14.75 -17.01 -5.05
C PHE A 268 15.95 -17.16 -5.97
N THR A 269 16.44 -18.40 -6.09
CA THR A 269 17.46 -18.74 -7.08
C THR A 269 16.75 -19.55 -8.16
N PRO A 270 16.59 -19.02 -9.38
CA PRO A 270 15.98 -19.79 -10.46
C PRO A 270 16.83 -21.05 -10.69
N THR A 271 16.22 -22.21 -10.54
CA THR A 271 16.86 -23.46 -10.95
C THR A 271 17.00 -23.38 -12.45
N ALA A 272 18.23 -23.28 -12.96
CA ALA A 272 18.51 -23.34 -14.38
C ALA A 272 17.93 -24.67 -14.87
N GLY A 273 16.85 -24.60 -15.67
CA GLY A 273 16.26 -25.76 -16.28
C GLY A 273 17.31 -26.40 -17.16
N MET A 274 17.63 -27.64 -16.83
CA MET A 274 18.38 -28.52 -17.71
C MET A 274 17.52 -28.87 -18.93
#